data_40ea033de379944ff524e90de72c559c
#
_entry.id   40ea033de379944ff524e90de72c559c
#
_cell.length_a   1.000
_cell.length_b   1.000
_cell.length_c   1.000
_cell.angle_alpha   90.00
_cell.angle_beta   90.00
_cell.angle_gamma   90.00
#
_symmetry.space_group_name_H-M   'P 1'
#
loop_
_entity.id
_entity.type
_entity.pdbx_description
1 polymer ?
#
loop_
_entity_poly.entity_id
_entity_poly.type
_entity_poly.pdbx_seq_one_letter_code
_entity_poly.pdbx_strand_id
1 'polypeptide(L)'
;MAVDLKNYVNNDPEDFLVMAAGMIHADHLVEKGEIKYCHKLITEMYGSSVKLEEFEDIVNSYSEEKLNHALNNYIKHYENLEHNDDDEYLIIGLIILGLSDLHIDPDEISYLEYIGNALDISNSEISKLITKTEDFAINLKLSEWENSFVC
;
A
#
# COMPACT_ATOMS: atom_id res chain seq x y z
N MET A 1 -3.77 15.13 -6.09
CA MET A 1 -3.64 14.94 -4.76
C MET A 1 -4.36 13.70 -4.30
N ALA A 2 -4.65 13.55 -3.02
CA ALA A 2 -5.27 12.32 -2.50
C ALA A 2 -6.57 11.94 -3.22
N VAL A 3 -7.30 12.93 -3.74
CA VAL A 3 -8.54 12.70 -4.48
C VAL A 3 -8.27 11.95 -5.78
N ASP A 4 -7.17 12.28 -6.46
CA ASP A 4 -6.82 11.61 -7.71
C ASP A 4 -6.37 10.18 -7.47
N LEU A 5 -5.64 9.94 -6.39
CA LEU A 5 -5.24 8.58 -6.00
C LEU A 5 -6.47 7.72 -5.69
N LYS A 6 -7.45 8.28 -4.99
CA LYS A 6 -8.69 7.58 -4.70
C LYS A 6 -9.43 7.20 -5.99
N ASN A 7 -9.48 8.12 -6.94
CA ASN A 7 -10.08 7.87 -8.24
C ASN A 7 -9.34 6.77 -9.00
N TYR A 8 -8.01 6.81 -8.96
CA TYR A 8 -7.19 5.78 -9.60
C TYR A 8 -7.50 4.39 -9.00
N VAL A 9 -7.52 4.29 -7.68
CA VAL A 9 -7.77 3.01 -7.00
C VAL A 9 -9.15 2.46 -7.36
N ASN A 10 -10.15 3.31 -7.53
CA ASN A 10 -11.51 2.87 -7.83
C ASN A 10 -11.80 2.67 -9.31
N ASN A 11 -11.11 3.40 -10.20
CA ASN A 11 -11.28 3.24 -11.64
C ASN A 11 -10.43 2.11 -12.21
N ASP A 12 -9.24 1.90 -11.64
CA ASP A 12 -8.33 0.84 -12.05
C ASP A 12 -7.91 0.01 -10.82
N PRO A 13 -8.88 -0.60 -10.12
CA PRO A 13 -8.59 -1.26 -8.85
C PRO A 13 -7.59 -2.40 -8.98
N GLU A 14 -7.58 -3.11 -10.11
CA GLU A 14 -6.68 -4.25 -10.29
C GLU A 14 -5.21 -3.84 -10.17
N ASP A 15 -4.81 -2.71 -10.74
CA ASP A 15 -3.42 -2.25 -10.68
C ASP A 15 -2.98 -1.98 -9.23
N PHE A 16 -3.80 -1.25 -8.48
CA PHE A 16 -3.48 -0.99 -7.08
C PHE A 16 -3.49 -2.27 -6.25
N LEU A 17 -4.45 -3.15 -6.50
CA LEU A 17 -4.54 -4.42 -5.77
C LEU A 17 -3.35 -5.33 -6.05
N VAL A 18 -2.79 -5.29 -7.26
CA VAL A 18 -1.56 -6.00 -7.59
C VAL A 18 -0.39 -5.45 -6.76
N MET A 19 -0.29 -4.12 -6.64
CA MET A 19 0.75 -3.51 -5.81
C MET A 19 0.60 -3.91 -4.34
N ALA A 20 -0.63 -3.93 -3.84
CA ALA A 20 -0.93 -4.35 -2.47
C ALA A 20 -0.60 -5.84 -2.27
N ALA A 21 -0.90 -6.67 -3.27
CA ALA A 21 -0.54 -8.09 -3.24
C ALA A 21 0.96 -8.28 -3.13
N GLY A 22 1.73 -7.43 -3.80
CA GLY A 22 3.19 -7.46 -3.71
C GLY A 22 3.70 -7.21 -2.31
N MET A 23 3.05 -6.33 -1.54
CA MET A 23 3.41 -6.11 -0.14
C MET A 23 3.21 -7.39 0.68
N ILE A 24 2.12 -8.11 0.42
CA ILE A 24 1.83 -9.37 1.12
C ILE A 24 2.86 -10.44 0.76
N HIS A 25 3.26 -10.50 -0.51
CA HIS A 25 4.25 -11.48 -0.98
C HIS A 25 5.70 -11.14 -0.61
N ALA A 26 5.96 -9.91 -0.21
CA ALA A 26 7.33 -9.42 0.00
C ALA A 26 8.11 -10.21 1.04
N ASP A 27 7.45 -10.69 2.08
CA ASP A 27 8.08 -11.48 3.14
C ASP A 27 8.06 -13.00 2.86
N HIS A 28 7.62 -13.39 1.66
CA HIS A 28 7.51 -14.78 1.22
C HIS A 28 6.54 -15.63 2.04
N LEU A 29 5.73 -15.00 2.87
CA LEU A 29 4.77 -15.70 3.73
C LEU A 29 3.40 -15.07 3.57
N VAL A 30 2.53 -15.74 2.80
CA VAL A 30 1.19 -15.24 2.51
C VAL A 30 0.20 -15.86 3.49
N GLU A 31 -0.38 -15.04 4.36
CA GLU A 31 -1.35 -15.47 5.35
C GLU A 31 -2.73 -14.89 5.06
N LYS A 32 -3.78 -15.67 5.33
CA LYS A 32 -5.16 -15.23 5.12
C LYS A 32 -5.50 -14.00 5.95
N GLY A 33 -4.95 -13.91 7.16
CA GLY A 33 -5.15 -12.75 8.04
C GLY A 33 -4.63 -11.46 7.41
N GLU A 34 -3.47 -11.52 6.76
CA GLU A 34 -2.91 -10.37 6.06
C GLU A 34 -3.77 -9.94 4.88
N ILE A 35 -4.29 -10.90 4.12
CA ILE A 35 -5.17 -10.61 2.98
C ILE A 35 -6.43 -9.89 3.45
N LYS A 36 -7.06 -10.38 4.52
CA LYS A 36 -8.26 -9.76 5.08
C LYS A 36 -7.97 -8.37 5.62
N TYR A 37 -6.85 -8.20 6.31
CA TYR A 37 -6.44 -6.92 6.87
C TYR A 37 -6.23 -5.88 5.76
N CYS A 38 -5.50 -6.25 4.72
CA CYS A 38 -5.25 -5.36 3.60
C CYS A 38 -6.54 -5.00 2.86
N HIS A 39 -7.40 -5.98 2.62
CA HIS A 39 -8.68 -5.75 1.98
C HIS A 39 -9.54 -4.75 2.76
N LYS A 40 -9.61 -4.95 4.08
CA LYS A 40 -10.36 -4.05 4.95
C LYS A 40 -9.83 -2.63 4.90
N LEU A 41 -8.50 -2.48 4.96
CA LEU A 41 -7.88 -1.15 4.89
C LEU A 41 -8.13 -0.48 3.54
N ILE A 42 -7.99 -1.21 2.44
CA ILE A 42 -8.25 -0.65 1.11
C ILE A 42 -9.69 -0.16 1.00
N THR A 43 -10.63 -0.94 1.52
CA THR A 43 -12.04 -0.55 1.54
C THR A 43 -12.25 0.71 2.38
N GLU A 44 -11.66 0.78 3.56
CA GLU A 44 -11.82 1.94 4.46
C GLU A 44 -11.11 3.18 3.95
N MET A 45 -9.90 3.04 3.42
CA MET A 45 -9.10 4.18 2.98
C MET A 45 -9.60 4.80 1.68
N TYR A 46 -10.05 3.97 0.74
CA TYR A 46 -10.39 4.44 -0.61
C TYR A 46 -11.84 4.24 -0.98
N GLY A 47 -12.64 3.61 -0.11
CA GLY A 47 -14.04 3.32 -0.41
C GLY A 47 -14.19 2.30 -1.53
N SER A 48 -13.22 1.41 -1.69
CA SER A 48 -13.24 0.41 -2.75
C SER A 48 -14.39 -0.58 -2.57
N SER A 49 -15.03 -0.94 -3.69
CA SER A 49 -16.10 -1.94 -3.70
C SER A 49 -15.61 -3.33 -4.11
N VAL A 50 -14.29 -3.50 -4.26
CA VAL A 50 -13.72 -4.79 -4.63
C VAL A 50 -13.96 -5.81 -3.51
N LYS A 51 -14.42 -7.00 -3.87
CA LYS A 51 -14.74 -8.04 -2.89
C LYS A 51 -13.47 -8.74 -2.40
N LEU A 52 -13.54 -9.27 -1.19
CA LEU A 52 -12.42 -10.01 -0.61
C LEU A 52 -11.96 -11.15 -1.52
N GLU A 53 -12.89 -11.89 -2.11
CA GLU A 53 -12.60 -13.00 -3.00
C GLU A 53 -11.80 -12.57 -4.23
N GLU A 54 -12.14 -11.41 -4.80
CA GLU A 54 -11.41 -10.85 -5.93
C GLU A 54 -9.97 -10.50 -5.55
N PHE A 55 -9.80 -9.91 -4.39
CA PHE A 55 -8.47 -9.58 -3.88
C PHE A 55 -7.66 -10.84 -3.58
N GLU A 56 -8.28 -11.86 -2.99
CA GLU A 56 -7.62 -13.14 -2.75
C GLU A 56 -7.11 -13.76 -4.06
N ASP A 57 -7.91 -13.70 -5.12
CA ASP A 57 -7.51 -14.21 -6.44
C ASP A 57 -6.30 -13.45 -6.98
N ILE A 58 -6.28 -12.13 -6.80
CA ILE A 58 -5.16 -11.30 -7.23
C ILE A 58 -3.90 -11.66 -6.45
N VAL A 59 -4.01 -11.83 -5.14
CA VAL A 59 -2.87 -12.23 -4.29
C VAL A 59 -2.34 -13.60 -4.73
N ASN A 60 -3.23 -14.55 -4.96
CA ASN A 60 -2.85 -15.92 -5.33
C ASN A 60 -2.24 -16.00 -6.74
N SER A 61 -2.58 -15.07 -7.61
CA SER A 61 -2.05 -15.03 -8.99
C SER A 61 -0.95 -13.99 -9.19
N TYR A 62 -0.47 -13.39 -8.11
CA TYR A 62 0.54 -12.33 -8.18
C TYR A 62 1.82 -12.81 -8.87
N SER A 63 2.43 -11.93 -9.67
CA SER A 63 3.72 -12.14 -10.28
C SER A 63 4.43 -10.81 -10.48
N GLU A 64 5.75 -10.85 -10.61
CA GLU A 64 6.54 -9.65 -10.87
C GLU A 64 6.16 -9.00 -12.20
N GLU A 65 5.80 -9.82 -13.20
CA GLU A 65 5.33 -9.34 -14.49
C GLU A 65 4.05 -8.51 -14.34
N LYS A 66 3.10 -9.00 -13.54
CA LYS A 66 1.86 -8.26 -13.26
C LYS A 66 2.14 -6.97 -12.51
N LEU A 67 3.08 -6.98 -11.57
CA LEU A 67 3.49 -5.78 -10.85
C LEU A 67 4.05 -4.74 -11.81
N ASN A 68 4.94 -5.14 -12.70
CA ASN A 68 5.55 -4.21 -13.65
C ASN A 68 4.51 -3.62 -14.60
N HIS A 69 3.53 -4.43 -15.01
CA HIS A 69 2.42 -3.96 -15.83
C HIS A 69 1.59 -2.92 -15.08
N ALA A 70 1.26 -3.18 -13.82
CA ALA A 70 0.51 -2.26 -12.98
C ALA A 70 1.25 -0.94 -12.76
N LEU A 71 2.56 -1.01 -12.51
CA LEU A 71 3.40 0.19 -12.35
C LEU A 71 3.43 1.02 -13.62
N ASN A 72 3.57 0.36 -14.77
CA ASN A 72 3.58 1.07 -16.06
C ASN A 72 2.24 1.76 -16.32
N ASN A 73 1.14 1.11 -16.00
CA ASN A 73 -0.19 1.70 -16.14
C ASN A 73 -0.35 2.91 -15.24
N TYR A 74 0.12 2.81 -13.99
CA TYR A 74 0.07 3.93 -13.05
C TYR A 74 0.88 5.12 -13.56
N ILE A 75 2.11 4.86 -14.02
CA ILE A 75 2.99 5.90 -14.53
C ILE A 75 2.36 6.60 -15.73
N LYS A 76 1.77 5.84 -16.66
CA LYS A 76 1.09 6.41 -17.83
C LYS A 76 -0.12 7.27 -17.43
N HIS A 77 -0.86 6.83 -16.43
CA HIS A 77 -2.03 7.57 -15.95
C HIS A 77 -1.66 8.96 -15.44
N TYR A 78 -0.49 9.07 -14.79
CA TYR A 78 -0.02 10.33 -14.21
C TYR A 78 1.07 11.02 -15.03
N GLU A 79 1.38 10.52 -16.22
CA GLU A 79 2.49 11.00 -17.06
C GLU A 79 2.43 12.49 -17.36
N ASN A 80 1.23 13.02 -17.59
CA ASN A 80 1.03 14.42 -17.97
C ASN A 80 0.59 15.31 -16.80
N LEU A 81 0.65 14.80 -15.59
CA LEU A 81 0.19 15.50 -14.39
C LEU A 81 1.35 15.72 -13.43
N GLU A 82 1.43 16.90 -12.83
CA GLU A 82 2.45 17.19 -11.82
C GLU A 82 1.94 16.70 -10.46
N HIS A 83 2.12 15.41 -10.17
CA HIS A 83 1.58 14.78 -8.97
C HIS A 83 2.64 14.10 -8.11
N ASN A 84 3.65 14.85 -7.68
CA ASN A 84 4.65 14.33 -6.76
C ASN A 84 4.02 13.89 -5.44
N ASP A 85 3.00 14.61 -4.99
CA ASP A 85 2.31 14.28 -3.75
C ASP A 85 1.52 12.97 -3.84
N ASP A 86 0.91 12.69 -5.00
CA ASP A 86 0.16 11.46 -5.21
C ASP A 86 1.06 10.23 -5.19
N ASP A 87 2.29 10.35 -5.71
CA ASP A 87 3.28 9.26 -5.65
C ASP A 87 3.65 8.96 -4.19
N GLU A 88 3.84 9.98 -3.38
CA GLU A 88 4.11 9.81 -1.97
C GLU A 88 2.92 9.16 -1.25
N TYR A 89 1.70 9.58 -1.56
CA TYR A 89 0.49 8.99 -0.99
C TYR A 89 0.33 7.52 -1.38
N LEU A 90 0.72 7.16 -2.60
CA LEU A 90 0.71 5.76 -3.02
C LEU A 90 1.66 4.93 -2.14
N ILE A 91 2.88 5.42 -1.94
CA ILE A 91 3.86 4.73 -1.09
C ILE A 91 3.36 4.64 0.34
N ILE A 92 2.82 5.73 0.89
CA ILE A 92 2.27 5.74 2.25
C ILE A 92 1.14 4.70 2.38
N GLY A 93 0.26 4.63 1.38
CA GLY A 93 -0.80 3.63 1.37
C GLY A 93 -0.28 2.21 1.44
N LEU A 94 0.77 1.92 0.66
CA LEU A 94 1.39 0.60 0.68
C LEU A 94 2.07 0.31 2.01
N ILE A 95 2.72 1.32 2.61
CA ILE A 95 3.33 1.17 3.94
C ILE A 95 2.27 0.79 4.98
N ILE A 96 1.13 1.49 4.96
CA ILE A 96 0.03 1.21 5.89
C ILE A 96 -0.44 -0.24 5.74
N LEU A 97 -0.54 -0.73 4.51
CA LEU A 97 -0.93 -2.12 4.27
C LEU A 97 0.07 -3.12 4.84
N GLY A 98 1.34 -2.73 4.91
CA GLY A 98 2.39 -3.59 5.47
C GLY A 98 2.51 -3.54 6.98
N LEU A 99 1.78 -2.65 7.66
CA LEU A 99 1.92 -2.42 9.09
C LEU A 99 0.97 -3.28 9.95
N SER A 100 0.63 -4.49 9.50
CA SER A 100 -0.25 -5.37 10.26
C SER A 100 0.28 -5.69 11.66
N ASP A 101 1.61 -5.72 11.83
CA ASP A 101 2.28 -5.96 13.11
C ASP A 101 2.99 -4.70 13.64
N LEU A 102 2.69 -3.53 13.09
CA LEU A 102 3.27 -2.23 13.43
C LEU A 102 4.76 -2.11 13.08
N HIS A 103 5.25 -2.97 12.21
CA HIS A 103 6.65 -2.99 11.81
C HIS A 103 6.79 -3.42 10.35
N ILE A 104 7.68 -2.75 9.61
CA ILE A 104 7.97 -3.07 8.22
C ILE A 104 9.26 -3.89 8.16
N ASP A 105 9.18 -5.09 7.59
CA ASP A 105 10.32 -5.99 7.43
C ASP A 105 11.30 -5.50 6.36
N PRO A 106 12.59 -5.91 6.43
CA PRO A 106 13.56 -5.55 5.39
C PRO A 106 13.14 -5.94 3.97
N ASP A 107 12.47 -7.06 3.80
CA ASP A 107 11.97 -7.50 2.48
C ASP A 107 10.88 -6.58 1.97
N GLU A 108 10.00 -6.10 2.85
CA GLU A 108 8.98 -5.14 2.50
C GLU A 108 9.59 -3.78 2.15
N ILE A 109 10.65 -3.38 2.86
CA ILE A 109 11.40 -2.15 2.54
C ILE A 109 11.97 -2.24 1.13
N SER A 110 12.60 -3.37 0.79
CA SER A 110 13.15 -3.59 -0.55
C SER A 110 12.07 -3.49 -1.63
N TYR A 111 10.89 -4.03 -1.36
CA TYR A 111 9.76 -3.94 -2.27
C TYR A 111 9.31 -2.48 -2.47
N LEU A 112 9.21 -1.72 -1.37
CA LEU A 112 8.83 -0.31 -1.43
C LEU A 112 9.88 0.51 -2.17
N GLU A 113 11.16 0.21 -2.00
CA GLU A 113 12.23 0.86 -2.73
C GLU A 113 12.13 0.58 -4.23
N TYR A 114 11.78 -0.64 -4.60
CA TYR A 114 11.57 -1.02 -6.00
C TYR A 114 10.46 -0.17 -6.63
N ILE A 115 9.32 -0.06 -5.96
CA ILE A 115 8.20 0.75 -6.46
C ILE A 115 8.57 2.23 -6.46
N GLY A 116 9.15 2.72 -5.38
CA GLY A 116 9.53 4.13 -5.24
C GLY A 116 10.52 4.56 -6.32
N ASN A 117 11.53 3.74 -6.59
CA ASN A 117 12.52 4.05 -7.61
C ASN A 117 11.90 4.11 -9.00
N ALA A 118 10.89 3.29 -9.27
CA ALA A 118 10.15 3.37 -10.53
C ALA A 118 9.38 4.70 -10.67
N LEU A 119 9.08 5.36 -9.54
CA LEU A 119 8.39 6.65 -9.49
C LEU A 119 9.35 7.82 -9.24
N ASP A 120 10.65 7.61 -9.38
CA ASP A 120 11.71 8.60 -9.14
C ASP A 120 11.77 9.09 -7.68
N ILE A 121 11.37 8.25 -6.75
CA ILE A 121 11.52 8.52 -5.31
C ILE A 121 12.77 7.80 -4.81
N SER A 122 13.67 8.53 -4.15
CA SER A 122 14.93 7.97 -3.67
C SER A 122 14.72 7.04 -2.47
N ASN A 123 15.66 6.14 -2.25
CA ASN A 123 15.63 5.25 -1.08
C ASN A 123 15.63 6.04 0.23
N SER A 124 16.33 7.17 0.27
CA SER A 124 16.34 8.05 1.43
C SER A 124 14.95 8.59 1.75
N GLU A 125 14.21 8.99 0.72
CA GLU A 125 12.84 9.49 0.90
C GLU A 125 11.90 8.37 1.31
N ILE A 126 12.08 7.16 0.74
CA ILE A 126 11.29 5.98 1.14
C ILE A 126 11.49 5.69 2.63
N SER A 127 12.75 5.71 3.09
CA SER A 127 13.06 5.49 4.52
C SER A 127 12.38 6.51 5.42
N LYS A 128 12.36 7.78 5.01
CA LYS A 128 11.69 8.84 5.76
C LYS A 128 10.18 8.61 5.84
N LEU A 129 9.57 8.22 4.73
CA LEU A 129 8.14 7.94 4.68
C LEU A 129 7.78 6.74 5.56
N ILE A 130 8.60 5.70 5.55
CA ILE A 130 8.39 4.52 6.40
C ILE A 130 8.42 4.91 7.87
N THR A 131 9.48 5.60 8.30
CA THR A 131 9.64 6.01 9.71
C THR A 131 8.48 6.87 10.17
N LYS A 132 8.11 7.86 9.37
CA LYS A 132 7.01 8.77 9.69
C LYS A 132 5.69 8.03 9.80
N THR A 133 5.43 7.10 8.90
CA THR A 133 4.18 6.34 8.88
C THR A 133 4.13 5.34 10.04
N GLU A 134 5.24 4.68 10.35
CA GLU A 134 5.33 3.79 11.51
C GLU A 134 5.06 4.54 12.80
N ASP A 135 5.67 5.71 12.99
CA ASP A 135 5.48 6.53 14.19
C ASP A 135 4.01 6.94 14.34
N PHE A 136 3.39 7.34 13.23
CA PHE A 136 1.98 7.72 13.24
C PHE A 136 1.10 6.53 13.63
N ALA A 137 1.36 5.36 13.06
CA ALA A 137 0.58 4.15 13.34
C ALA A 137 0.71 3.71 14.80
N ILE A 138 1.92 3.78 15.36
CA ILE A 138 2.16 3.42 16.76
C ILE A 138 1.39 4.37 17.67
N ASN A 139 1.45 5.68 17.42
CA ASN A 139 0.75 6.68 18.23
C ASN A 139 -0.76 6.47 18.16
N LEU A 140 -1.29 6.14 17.00
CA LEU A 140 -2.71 5.87 16.84
C LEU A 140 -3.15 4.65 17.64
N LYS A 141 -2.35 3.59 17.62
CA LYS A 141 -2.63 2.37 18.39
C LYS A 141 -2.59 2.64 19.90
N LEU A 142 -1.63 3.43 20.35
CA LEU A 142 -1.55 3.82 21.77
C LEU A 142 -2.78 4.60 22.20
N SER A 143 -3.25 5.53 21.38
CA SER A 143 -4.47 6.29 21.65
C SER A 143 -5.69 5.39 21.78
N GLU A 144 -5.84 4.42 20.88
CA GLU A 144 -6.93 3.47 20.92
C GLU A 144 -6.87 2.64 22.21
N TRP A 145 -5.67 2.22 22.58
CA TRP A 145 -5.45 1.42 23.77
C TRP A 145 -5.80 2.22 25.04
N GLU A 146 -5.36 3.48 25.13
CA GLU A 146 -5.69 4.36 26.24
C GLU A 146 -7.20 4.57 26.34
N ASN A 147 -7.86 4.81 25.22
CA ASN A 147 -9.30 5.04 25.20
C ASN A 147 -10.09 3.83 25.69
N SER A 148 -9.57 2.63 25.50
CA SER A 148 -10.25 1.42 25.98
C SER A 148 -10.24 1.29 27.49
N PHE A 149 -9.37 2.01 28.18
CA PHE A 149 -9.29 2.02 29.66
C PHE A 149 -10.06 3.15 30.30
N VAL A 150 -10.48 4.14 29.53
CA VAL A 150 -11.16 5.34 30.03
C VAL A 150 -12.67 5.15 30.11
N CYS A 151 -13.19 4.12 29.53
CA CYS A 151 -14.64 3.83 29.52
C CYS A 151 -15.13 3.26 30.86
#